data_fd62143664e1fdc560430caba491132b
#
_entry.id   fd62143664e1fdc560430caba491132b
#
_cell.length_a   1.000
_cell.length_b   1.000
_cell.length_c   1.000
_cell.angle_alpha   90.00
_cell.angle_beta   90.00
_cell.angle_gamma   90.00
#
_symmetry.space_group_name_H-M   'P 1'
#
loop_
_entity.id
_entity.type
_entity.pdbx_description
1 polymer ?
#
loop_
_entity_poly.entity_id
_entity_poly.type
_entity_poly.pdbx_seq_one_letter_code
_entity_poly.pdbx_strand_id
1 'polypeptide(L)'
;MTNNTQDPAKVYYDDVQVGDTIPKLVKPPVSHLQLVRYAGASGDFNPLHTDPKFGELIGTGGIIAHGMLIMGFVGQMLSDYFGPTVLRKFDVRFKGMTRIDDVITCTGTITEKHEVDNEGRITGKVRATDQNGDVKITGTFVVALPRRS
;
A
#
# COMPACT_ATOMS: atom_id res chain seq x y z
N MET A 1 -29.79 -4.90 -20.80
CA MET A 1 -29.02 -4.57 -19.57
C MET A 1 -27.58 -4.39 -19.97
N THR A 2 -27.18 -3.16 -20.18
CA THR A 2 -25.79 -2.82 -20.55
C THR A 2 -24.98 -2.74 -19.27
N ASN A 3 -24.14 -3.74 -19.01
CA ASN A 3 -23.10 -3.66 -18.00
C ASN A 3 -22.10 -2.58 -18.41
N ASN A 4 -22.29 -1.39 -17.87
CA ASN A 4 -21.31 -0.32 -17.97
C ASN A 4 -20.21 -0.58 -16.92
N THR A 5 -19.34 -1.58 -17.20
CA THR A 5 -18.05 -1.67 -16.54
C THR A 5 -17.23 -0.51 -17.09
N GLN A 6 -17.31 0.65 -16.44
CA GLN A 6 -16.31 1.70 -16.67
C GLN A 6 -14.96 1.08 -16.30
N ASP A 7 -14.16 0.85 -17.31
CA ASP A 7 -12.73 0.61 -17.18
C ASP A 7 -12.17 1.76 -16.31
N PRO A 8 -11.48 1.50 -15.18
CA PRO A 8 -10.95 2.57 -14.37
C PRO A 8 -10.15 3.50 -15.28
N ALA A 9 -10.44 4.79 -15.22
CA ALA A 9 -9.88 5.78 -16.14
C ALA A 9 -8.36 5.61 -16.18
N LYS A 10 -7.83 5.18 -17.31
CA LYS A 10 -6.40 4.90 -17.49
C LYS A 10 -5.60 6.18 -17.25
N VAL A 11 -4.64 6.14 -16.33
CA VAL A 11 -3.76 7.27 -16.05
C VAL A 11 -2.62 7.27 -17.07
N TYR A 12 -2.41 8.40 -17.72
CA TYR A 12 -1.33 8.60 -18.68
C TYR A 12 -0.21 9.45 -18.09
N TYR A 13 0.99 9.27 -18.62
CA TYR A 13 2.16 10.06 -18.21
C TYR A 13 1.91 11.57 -18.34
N ASP A 14 1.19 11.98 -19.39
CA ASP A 14 0.90 13.37 -19.68
C ASP A 14 -0.08 14.03 -18.71
N ASP A 15 -0.88 13.22 -18.01
CA ASP A 15 -1.91 13.69 -17.07
C ASP A 15 -1.36 13.98 -15.67
N VAL A 16 -0.15 13.56 -15.38
CA VAL A 16 0.43 13.55 -14.03
C VAL A 16 1.52 14.63 -13.92
N GLN A 17 1.52 15.36 -12.82
CA GLN A 17 2.49 16.41 -12.52
C GLN A 17 3.27 16.12 -11.23
N VAL A 18 4.50 16.63 -11.15
CA VAL A 18 5.26 16.64 -9.89
C VAL A 18 4.49 17.45 -8.85
N GLY A 19 4.34 16.90 -7.65
CA GLY A 19 3.55 17.48 -6.57
C GLY A 19 2.10 16.96 -6.48
N ASP A 20 1.62 16.24 -7.50
CA ASP A 20 0.29 15.61 -7.44
C ASP A 20 0.24 14.57 -6.34
N THR A 21 -0.92 14.47 -5.70
CA THR A 21 -1.22 13.42 -4.72
C THR A 21 -1.99 12.28 -5.36
N ILE A 22 -1.67 11.06 -4.96
CA ILE A 22 -2.44 9.87 -5.31
C ILE A 22 -3.72 9.86 -4.45
N PRO A 23 -4.89 9.49 -5.00
CA PRO A 23 -6.08 9.29 -4.19
C PRO A 23 -5.78 8.36 -3.01
N LYS A 24 -6.05 8.85 -1.79
CA LYS A 24 -5.77 8.08 -0.56
C LYS A 24 -6.62 6.82 -0.50
N LEU A 25 -6.05 5.76 0.05
CA LEU A 25 -6.75 4.52 0.35
C LEU A 25 -6.89 4.40 1.87
N VAL A 26 -8.12 4.37 2.37
CA VAL A 26 -8.42 4.10 3.78
C VAL A 26 -8.97 2.69 3.88
N LYS A 27 -8.29 1.85 4.67
CA LYS A 27 -8.70 0.45 4.87
C LYS A 27 -9.68 0.34 6.05
N PRO A 28 -10.58 -0.66 6.04
CA PRO A 28 -11.33 -1.02 7.24
C PRO A 28 -10.39 -1.35 8.41
N PRO A 29 -10.88 -1.26 9.68
CA PRO A 29 -10.07 -1.65 10.83
C PRO A 29 -9.47 -3.05 10.67
N VAL A 30 -8.20 -3.19 11.00
CA VAL A 30 -7.51 -4.48 10.95
C VAL A 30 -8.19 -5.45 11.92
N SER A 31 -8.60 -6.62 11.44
CA SER A 31 -9.26 -7.64 12.24
C SER A 31 -8.36 -8.84 12.48
N HIS A 32 -8.61 -9.55 13.60
CA HIS A 32 -7.92 -10.82 13.88
C HIS A 32 -8.13 -11.83 12.74
N LEU A 33 -9.35 -11.94 12.23
CA LEU A 33 -9.67 -12.86 11.12
C LEU A 33 -8.84 -12.51 9.85
N GLN A 34 -8.66 -11.23 9.57
CA GLN A 34 -7.82 -10.80 8.45
C GLN A 34 -6.38 -11.28 8.59
N LEU A 35 -5.82 -11.20 9.80
CA LEU A 35 -4.45 -11.66 10.07
C LEU A 35 -4.32 -13.18 9.95
N VAL A 36 -5.33 -13.94 10.41
CA VAL A 36 -5.37 -15.40 10.24
C VAL A 36 -5.41 -15.76 8.74
N ARG A 37 -6.25 -15.09 7.96
CA ARG A 37 -6.32 -15.28 6.51
C ARG A 37 -5.01 -14.94 5.82
N TYR A 38 -4.40 -13.82 6.22
CA TYR A 38 -3.13 -13.40 5.64
C TYR A 38 -1.99 -14.36 6.00
N ALA A 39 -1.95 -14.89 7.22
CA ALA A 39 -0.99 -15.93 7.61
C ALA A 39 -1.09 -17.16 6.68
N GLY A 40 -2.31 -17.60 6.37
CA GLY A 40 -2.54 -18.70 5.44
C GLY A 40 -2.14 -18.38 4.00
N ALA A 41 -2.42 -17.17 3.53
CA ALA A 41 -2.12 -16.75 2.16
C ALA A 41 -0.61 -16.49 1.94
N SER A 42 0.06 -15.91 2.93
CA SER A 42 1.49 -15.55 2.86
C SER A 42 2.45 -16.67 3.28
N GLY A 43 1.96 -17.65 4.03
CA GLY A 43 2.80 -18.67 4.69
C GLY A 43 3.54 -18.16 5.92
N ASP A 44 3.26 -16.95 6.38
CA ASP A 44 3.83 -16.38 7.60
C ASP A 44 2.93 -16.71 8.80
N PHE A 45 3.22 -17.85 9.43
CA PHE A 45 2.48 -18.37 10.57
C PHE A 45 3.13 -18.01 11.92
N ASN A 46 3.95 -16.97 11.97
CA ASN A 46 4.52 -16.55 13.24
C ASN A 46 3.39 -16.23 14.25
N PRO A 47 3.38 -16.86 15.42
CA PRO A 47 2.27 -16.74 16.38
C PRO A 47 2.07 -15.32 16.91
N LEU A 48 3.03 -14.43 16.76
CA LEU A 48 2.87 -13.01 17.13
C LEU A 48 1.77 -12.29 16.31
N HIS A 49 1.37 -12.86 15.17
CA HIS A 49 0.33 -12.33 14.32
C HIS A 49 -1.05 -12.92 14.57
N THR A 50 -1.15 -14.02 15.34
CA THR A 50 -2.39 -14.77 15.52
C THR A 50 -2.71 -15.16 16.94
N ASP A 51 -1.72 -15.21 17.85
CA ASP A 51 -1.90 -15.60 19.25
C ASP A 51 -1.68 -14.42 20.21
N PRO A 52 -2.75 -13.91 20.86
CA PRO A 52 -2.62 -12.79 21.81
C PRO A 52 -1.68 -13.10 22.98
N LYS A 53 -1.69 -14.33 23.48
CA LYS A 53 -0.84 -14.74 24.61
C LYS A 53 0.65 -14.74 24.24
N PHE A 54 0.95 -15.13 23.01
CA PHE A 54 2.33 -15.06 22.52
C PHE A 54 2.81 -13.61 22.43
N GLY A 55 1.98 -12.69 21.93
CA GLY A 55 2.29 -11.27 21.88
C GLY A 55 2.54 -10.67 23.27
N GLU A 56 1.76 -11.06 24.28
CA GLU A 56 1.99 -10.64 25.67
C GLU A 56 3.33 -11.18 26.20
N LEU A 57 3.62 -12.45 25.94
CA LEU A 57 4.84 -13.11 26.39
C LEU A 57 6.11 -12.45 25.85
N ILE A 58 6.12 -12.04 24.58
CA ILE A 58 7.27 -11.41 23.93
C ILE A 58 7.31 -9.89 24.08
N GLY A 59 6.35 -9.29 24.79
CA GLY A 59 6.34 -7.86 25.12
C GLY A 59 5.76 -6.95 24.05
N THR A 60 5.07 -7.48 23.03
CA THR A 60 4.35 -6.64 22.05
C THR A 60 3.00 -6.15 22.56
N GLY A 61 2.53 -6.68 23.70
CA GLY A 61 1.26 -6.30 24.30
C GLY A 61 0.04 -6.78 23.51
N GLY A 62 0.14 -7.95 22.87
CA GLY A 62 -0.90 -8.55 22.06
C GLY A 62 -0.48 -8.78 20.61
N ILE A 63 -1.46 -9.12 19.78
CA ILE A 63 -1.25 -9.37 18.35
C ILE A 63 -0.77 -8.09 17.63
N ILE A 64 0.21 -8.27 16.74
CA ILE A 64 0.58 -7.25 15.75
C ILE A 64 0.34 -7.76 14.33
N ALA A 65 -0.05 -6.87 13.42
CA ALA A 65 -0.25 -7.21 12.04
C ALA A 65 1.08 -7.49 11.33
N HIS A 66 1.04 -8.37 10.32
CA HIS A 66 2.18 -8.57 9.42
C HIS A 66 2.53 -7.25 8.74
N GLY A 67 3.79 -6.86 8.79
CA GLY A 67 4.26 -5.66 8.07
C GLY A 67 3.99 -5.74 6.57
N MET A 68 4.15 -6.94 5.99
CA MET A 68 3.88 -7.17 4.56
C MET A 68 2.41 -6.99 4.17
N LEU A 69 1.45 -7.20 5.10
CA LEU A 69 0.04 -6.86 4.87
C LEU A 69 -0.12 -5.36 4.67
N ILE A 70 0.52 -4.55 5.51
CA ILE A 70 0.44 -3.08 5.40
C ILE A 70 1.14 -2.59 4.13
N MET A 71 2.27 -3.20 3.76
CA MET A 71 2.90 -2.95 2.44
C MET A 71 1.93 -3.28 1.30
N GLY A 72 1.16 -4.37 1.42
CA GLY A 72 0.12 -4.75 0.46
C GLY A 72 -0.98 -3.69 0.33
N PHE A 73 -1.37 -3.02 1.40
CA PHE A 73 -2.34 -1.90 1.34
C PHE A 73 -1.79 -0.73 0.51
N VAL A 74 -0.52 -0.37 0.72
CA VAL A 74 0.13 0.68 -0.08
C VAL A 74 0.23 0.25 -1.55
N GLY A 75 0.60 -1.00 -1.82
CA GLY A 75 0.61 -1.57 -3.17
C GLY A 75 -0.76 -1.54 -3.83
N GLN A 76 -1.83 -1.81 -3.09
CA GLN A 76 -3.21 -1.70 -3.57
C GLN A 76 -3.52 -0.26 -3.99
N MET A 77 -3.18 0.74 -3.18
CA MET A 77 -3.36 2.15 -3.54
C MET A 77 -2.69 2.49 -4.88
N LEU A 78 -1.47 2.00 -5.09
CA LEU A 78 -0.73 2.23 -6.34
C LEU A 78 -1.39 1.54 -7.53
N SER A 79 -1.77 0.27 -7.39
CA SER A 79 -2.39 -0.49 -8.48
C SER A 79 -3.82 -0.04 -8.78
N ASP A 80 -4.58 0.40 -7.79
CA ASP A 80 -5.93 0.94 -7.99
C ASP A 80 -5.90 2.24 -8.81
N TYR A 81 -4.89 3.09 -8.57
CA TYR A 81 -4.77 4.37 -9.27
C TYR A 81 -4.07 4.25 -10.62
N PHE A 82 -2.91 3.62 -10.67
CA PHE A 82 -2.09 3.58 -11.88
C PHE A 82 -2.37 2.37 -12.77
N GLY A 83 -2.95 1.31 -12.20
CA GLY A 83 -3.15 0.01 -12.86
C GLY A 83 -2.15 -1.05 -12.37
N PRO A 84 -2.50 -2.34 -12.53
CA PRO A 84 -1.75 -3.44 -11.91
C PRO A 84 -0.44 -3.80 -12.63
N THR A 85 -0.23 -3.34 -13.87
CA THR A 85 0.90 -3.79 -14.71
C THR A 85 2.01 -2.75 -14.85
N VAL A 86 1.84 -1.56 -14.27
CA VAL A 86 2.74 -0.42 -14.52
C VAL A 86 3.85 -0.26 -13.50
N LEU A 87 3.76 -0.95 -12.36
CA LEU A 87 4.74 -0.85 -11.28
C LEU A 87 6.10 -1.42 -11.73
N ARG A 88 7.16 -0.63 -11.55
CA ARG A 88 8.55 -1.01 -11.89
C ARG A 88 9.42 -1.18 -10.65
N LYS A 89 9.17 -0.38 -9.62
CA LYS A 89 9.88 -0.43 -8.35
C LYS A 89 8.98 -0.05 -7.20
N PHE A 90 9.13 -0.75 -6.09
CA PHE A 90 8.40 -0.46 -4.86
C PHE A 90 9.25 -0.86 -3.66
N ASP A 91 9.70 0.12 -2.90
CA ASP A 91 10.51 -0.06 -1.70
C ASP A 91 9.83 0.57 -0.50
N VAL A 92 9.84 -0.11 0.63
CA VAL A 92 9.29 0.42 1.88
C VAL A 92 10.24 0.22 3.05
N ARG A 93 10.04 1.05 4.08
CA ARG A 93 10.60 0.88 5.41
C ARG A 93 9.47 0.77 6.41
N PHE A 94 9.52 -0.28 7.22
CA PHE A 94 8.60 -0.47 8.34
C PHE A 94 9.04 0.41 9.51
N LYS A 95 8.11 1.26 10.02
CA LYS A 95 8.39 2.28 11.03
C LYS A 95 7.69 2.01 12.35
N GLY A 96 6.57 1.31 12.35
CA GLY A 96 5.78 1.06 13.53
C GLY A 96 4.94 -0.21 13.41
N MET A 97 4.56 -0.75 14.56
CA MET A 97 3.66 -1.91 14.65
C MET A 97 2.22 -1.46 14.40
N THR A 98 1.49 -2.26 13.63
CA THR A 98 0.05 -2.11 13.43
C THR A 98 -0.68 -3.13 14.29
N ARG A 99 -1.75 -2.69 14.95
CA ARG A 99 -2.54 -3.52 15.87
C ARG A 99 -3.92 -3.82 15.29
N ILE A 100 -4.60 -4.77 15.91
CA ILE A 100 -6.03 -4.99 15.66
C ILE A 100 -6.79 -3.70 15.97
N ASP A 101 -7.80 -3.40 15.17
CA ASP A 101 -8.63 -2.19 15.17
C ASP A 101 -7.95 -0.93 14.64
N ASP A 102 -6.65 -0.96 14.29
CA ASP A 102 -6.03 0.16 13.58
C ASP A 102 -6.67 0.37 12.21
N VAL A 103 -6.94 1.63 11.89
CA VAL A 103 -7.44 2.08 10.59
C VAL A 103 -6.27 2.66 9.81
N ILE A 104 -5.83 1.95 8.78
CA ILE A 104 -4.68 2.37 7.98
C ILE A 104 -5.11 3.23 6.81
N THR A 105 -4.48 4.41 6.72
CA THR A 105 -4.59 5.34 5.59
C THR A 105 -3.29 5.34 4.81
N CYS A 106 -3.37 5.00 3.52
CA CYS A 106 -2.27 5.07 2.59
C CYS A 106 -2.33 6.36 1.79
N THR A 107 -1.20 7.05 1.66
CA THR A 107 -1.06 8.30 0.88
C THR A 107 0.16 8.23 0.00
N GLY A 108 0.16 8.98 -1.08
CA GLY A 108 1.29 9.07 -2.00
C GLY A 108 1.37 10.41 -2.69
N THR A 109 2.59 10.82 -3.03
CA THR A 109 2.89 12.07 -3.72
C THR A 109 3.91 11.82 -4.81
N ILE A 110 3.69 12.41 -5.98
CA ILE A 110 4.60 12.33 -7.11
C ILE A 110 5.75 13.31 -6.93
N THR A 111 6.97 12.82 -7.03
CA THR A 111 8.19 13.61 -6.80
C THR A 111 9.00 13.86 -8.05
N GLU A 112 8.93 12.97 -9.04
CA GLU A 112 9.72 13.09 -10.28
C GLU A 112 8.98 12.52 -11.48
N LYS A 113 9.24 13.12 -12.64
CA LYS A 113 8.87 12.60 -13.96
C LYS A 113 10.11 12.53 -14.80
N HIS A 114 10.35 11.38 -15.44
CA HIS A 114 11.54 11.22 -16.31
C HIS A 114 11.31 10.13 -17.36
N GLU A 115 12.15 10.12 -18.37
CA GLU A 115 12.15 9.10 -19.40
C GLU A 115 13.33 8.16 -19.18
N VAL A 116 13.06 6.86 -19.21
CA VAL A 116 14.06 5.80 -19.15
C VAL A 116 13.68 4.73 -20.14
N ASP A 117 14.57 4.34 -21.03
CA ASP A 117 14.36 3.27 -22.01
C ASP A 117 13.04 3.44 -22.82
N ASN A 118 12.74 4.65 -23.25
CA ASN A 118 11.50 5.05 -23.94
C ASN A 118 10.22 4.90 -23.12
N GLU A 119 10.33 4.68 -21.80
CA GLU A 119 9.19 4.67 -20.89
C GLU A 119 9.04 6.04 -20.20
N GLY A 120 7.79 6.51 -20.10
CA GLY A 120 7.42 7.64 -19.23
C GLY A 120 7.34 7.16 -17.78
N ARG A 121 8.37 7.40 -16.97
CA ARG A 121 8.42 6.96 -15.58
C ARG A 121 8.03 8.07 -14.61
N ILE A 122 7.25 7.69 -13.62
CA ILE A 122 6.83 8.52 -12.50
C ILE A 122 7.42 7.92 -11.24
N THR A 123 8.15 8.74 -10.49
CA THR A 123 8.65 8.39 -9.16
C THR A 123 7.85 9.14 -8.10
N GLY A 124 7.59 8.50 -6.99
CA GLY A 124 6.89 9.12 -5.89
C GLY A 124 7.25 8.54 -4.54
N LYS A 125 6.70 9.18 -3.50
CA LYS A 125 6.81 8.76 -2.10
C LYS A 125 5.45 8.26 -1.62
N VAL A 126 5.47 7.26 -0.76
CA VAL A 126 4.29 6.70 -0.12
C VAL A 126 4.43 6.68 1.40
N ARG A 127 3.29 6.68 2.07
CA ARG A 127 3.19 6.58 3.53
C ARG A 127 1.93 5.82 3.91
N ALA A 128 2.01 5.04 4.97
CA ALA A 128 0.85 4.48 5.66
C ALA A 128 0.86 4.94 7.12
N THR A 129 -0.27 5.42 7.60
CA THR A 129 -0.46 5.90 8.97
C THR A 129 -1.69 5.25 9.58
N ASP A 130 -1.73 5.15 10.92
CA ASP A 130 -2.94 4.75 11.63
C ASP A 130 -3.87 5.96 11.87
N GLN A 131 -4.96 5.73 12.62
CA GLN A 131 -5.97 6.74 12.97
C GLN A 131 -5.42 7.88 13.84
N ASN A 132 -4.30 7.69 14.50
CA ASN A 132 -3.63 8.70 15.32
C ASN A 132 -2.57 9.50 14.55
N GLY A 133 -2.32 9.13 13.28
CA GLY A 133 -1.27 9.72 12.47
C GLY A 133 0.10 9.08 12.68
N ASP A 134 0.20 7.99 13.46
CA ASP A 134 1.45 7.27 13.67
C ASP A 134 1.88 6.56 12.39
N VAL A 135 3.11 6.80 11.97
CA VAL A 135 3.65 6.26 10.72
C VAL A 135 3.98 4.79 10.87
N LYS A 136 3.39 3.95 10.02
CA LYS A 136 3.64 2.50 9.96
C LYS A 136 4.60 2.13 8.84
N ILE A 137 4.50 2.81 7.70
CA ILE A 137 5.35 2.62 6.52
C ILE A 137 5.70 3.96 5.90
N THR A 138 6.94 4.07 5.42
CA THR A 138 7.37 5.06 4.43
C THR A 138 8.01 4.32 3.27
N GLY A 139 7.96 4.89 2.07
CA GLY A 139 8.58 4.25 0.92
C GLY A 139 8.59 5.10 -0.33
N THR A 140 9.06 4.48 -1.40
CA THR A 140 9.12 5.05 -2.75
C THR A 140 8.58 4.06 -3.76
N PHE A 141 8.11 4.58 -4.87
CA PHE A 141 7.66 3.77 -6.01
C PHE A 141 8.11 4.37 -7.33
N VAL A 142 8.18 3.53 -8.35
CA VAL A 142 8.34 3.92 -9.75
C VAL A 142 7.30 3.18 -10.57
N VAL A 143 6.54 3.91 -11.36
CA VAL A 143 5.60 3.36 -12.36
C VAL A 143 5.98 3.83 -13.76
N ALA A 144 5.70 3.00 -14.75
CA ALA A 144 5.84 3.35 -16.16
C ALA A 144 4.44 3.52 -16.77
N LEU A 145 4.09 4.76 -17.12
CA LEU A 145 2.77 5.09 -17.64
C LEU A 145 2.79 5.21 -19.16
N PRO A 146 1.70 4.82 -19.83
CA PRO A 146 1.53 5.06 -21.25
C PRO A 146 1.45 6.57 -21.52
N ARG A 147 1.84 6.96 -22.73
CA ARG A 147 1.65 8.34 -23.22
C ARG A 147 0.36 8.43 -24.02
N ARG A 148 -0.19 9.64 -24.07
CA ARG A 148 -1.22 9.94 -25.06
C ARG A 148 -0.58 9.97 -26.45
N SER A 149 -1.21 9.34 -27.41
CA SER A 149 -0.84 9.38 -28.84
C SER A 149 -1.33 10.69 -29.47
#